data_0068d4efe4d900ccf475a4c5f2cd0487
#
_entry.id   0068d4efe4d900ccf475a4c5f2cd0487
#
_cell.length_a   1.000
_cell.length_b   1.000
_cell.length_c   1.000
_cell.angle_alpha   90.00
_cell.angle_beta   90.00
_cell.angle_gamma   90.00
#
_symmetry.space_group_name_H-M   'P 1'
#
loop_
_entity.id
_entity.type
_entity.pdbx_description
1 polymer ?
#
loop_
_entity_poly.entity_id
_entity_poly.type
_entity_poly.pdbx_seq_one_letter_code
_entity_poly.pdbx_strand_id
1 'polypeptide(L)'
;MKIRILMLFSISVLVFNAGCARTVTSIITYGTQAEVEITLRGTMEATDARSFLVLSSSRTYSIPLPYPLNPNNFEFIEPGMVPQLGSITDYYTNFYSGWAGYVMTAPEGYILVPGPFVQGTTASREVLGSLGEINNKIKFLFTLDRLFGATIPATIYFDIVSVSWPTGAAKFSIDHINSTDAYISKISGSKISVTDEEDLTLDPGLDILNCTVTIQ
;
A
#
# COMPACT_ATOMS: atom_id res chain seq x y z
N MET A 1 -64.38 -19.90 -38.02
CA MET A 1 -64.12 -18.78 -37.09
C MET A 1 -63.26 -19.13 -35.93
N LYS A 2 -63.22 -20.36 -35.39
CA LYS A 2 -62.37 -20.76 -34.21
C LYS A 2 -60.83 -20.82 -34.47
N ILE A 3 -60.42 -21.18 -35.70
CA ILE A 3 -58.97 -21.29 -36.04
C ILE A 3 -58.29 -19.94 -36.16
N ARG A 4 -58.95 -18.87 -36.60
CA ARG A 4 -58.35 -17.53 -36.72
C ARG A 4 -58.11 -16.86 -35.38
N ILE A 5 -58.93 -17.15 -34.36
CA ILE A 5 -58.77 -16.62 -33.00
C ILE A 5 -57.60 -17.29 -32.31
N LEU A 6 -57.38 -18.60 -32.55
CA LEU A 6 -56.24 -19.32 -31.97
C LEU A 6 -54.88 -18.82 -32.50
N MET A 7 -54.82 -18.47 -33.81
CA MET A 7 -53.62 -17.96 -34.46
C MET A 7 -53.26 -16.55 -33.97
N LEU A 8 -54.22 -15.70 -33.70
CA LEU A 8 -54.03 -14.37 -33.14
C LEU A 8 -53.52 -14.42 -31.70
N PHE A 9 -53.97 -15.39 -30.89
CA PHE A 9 -53.52 -15.56 -29.53
C PHE A 9 -52.11 -16.08 -29.45
N SER A 10 -51.69 -16.98 -30.37
CA SER A 10 -50.32 -17.49 -30.47
C SER A 10 -49.30 -16.42 -30.86
N ILE A 11 -49.66 -15.47 -31.73
CA ILE A 11 -48.78 -14.36 -32.13
C ILE A 11 -48.63 -13.35 -31.00
N SER A 12 -49.70 -13.11 -30.21
CA SER A 12 -49.66 -12.19 -29.08
C SER A 12 -48.74 -12.68 -27.96
N VAL A 13 -48.68 -13.99 -27.70
CA VAL A 13 -47.78 -14.59 -26.67
C VAL A 13 -46.31 -14.54 -27.08
N LEU A 14 -46.01 -14.61 -28.38
CA LEU A 14 -44.63 -14.51 -28.87
C LEU A 14 -44.04 -13.09 -28.76
N VAL A 15 -44.84 -12.04 -28.83
CA VAL A 15 -44.38 -10.64 -28.76
C VAL A 15 -44.02 -10.24 -27.31
N PHE A 16 -44.66 -10.84 -26.31
CA PHE A 16 -44.37 -10.54 -24.90
C PHE A 16 -43.09 -11.17 -24.35
N ASN A 17 -42.47 -12.10 -25.08
CA ASN A 17 -41.21 -12.72 -24.69
C ASN A 17 -39.96 -12.03 -25.28
N ALA A 18 -40.11 -10.95 -26.06
CA ALA A 18 -39.00 -10.10 -26.45
C ALA A 18 -38.62 -9.16 -25.28
N GLY A 19 -38.32 -9.75 -24.15
CA GLY A 19 -37.72 -9.03 -23.03
C GLY A 19 -36.36 -8.48 -23.49
N CYS A 20 -36.25 -7.16 -23.63
CA CYS A 20 -34.94 -6.51 -23.77
C CYS A 20 -34.09 -6.93 -22.60
N ALA A 21 -33.15 -7.85 -22.83
CA ALA A 21 -32.06 -8.08 -21.91
C ALA A 21 -31.30 -6.76 -21.78
N ARG A 22 -31.57 -6.00 -20.73
CA ARG A 22 -30.76 -4.83 -20.39
C ARG A 22 -29.36 -5.35 -20.12
N THR A 23 -28.46 -5.12 -21.05
CA THR A 23 -27.04 -5.30 -20.80
C THR A 23 -26.66 -4.29 -19.70
N VAL A 24 -26.57 -4.75 -18.48
CA VAL A 24 -26.01 -3.95 -17.38
C VAL A 24 -24.52 -3.85 -17.64
N THR A 25 -24.11 -2.80 -18.32
CA THR A 25 -22.69 -2.45 -18.40
C THR A 25 -22.31 -1.97 -17.00
N SER A 26 -21.57 -2.79 -16.26
CA SER A 26 -21.00 -2.34 -14.99
C SER A 26 -20.01 -1.22 -15.31
N ILE A 27 -20.30 -0.02 -14.84
CA ILE A 27 -19.37 1.11 -14.91
C ILE A 27 -18.30 0.85 -13.84
N ILE A 28 -17.06 0.62 -14.27
CA ILE A 28 -15.91 0.52 -13.36
C ILE A 28 -15.59 1.95 -12.94
N THR A 29 -15.74 2.25 -11.65
CA THR A 29 -15.31 3.51 -11.04
C THR A 29 -13.92 3.31 -10.44
N TYR A 30 -13.00 4.20 -10.80
CA TYR A 30 -11.65 4.21 -10.20
C TYR A 30 -11.64 5.09 -8.95
N GLY A 31 -11.01 4.60 -7.90
CA GLY A 31 -10.77 5.38 -6.70
C GLY A 31 -9.51 6.24 -6.83
N THR A 32 -9.47 7.30 -6.05
CA THR A 32 -8.37 8.28 -6.03
C THR A 32 -7.66 8.33 -4.69
N GLN A 33 -8.20 7.69 -3.67
CA GLN A 33 -7.67 7.69 -2.31
C GLN A 33 -7.38 6.26 -1.85
N ALA A 34 -6.36 6.11 -1.02
CA ALA A 34 -6.05 4.89 -0.32
C ALA A 34 -6.17 5.12 1.19
N GLU A 35 -7.02 4.32 1.84
CA GLU A 35 -7.09 4.19 3.29
C GLU A 35 -6.28 2.97 3.69
N VAL A 36 -5.37 3.15 4.65
CA VAL A 36 -4.48 2.09 5.15
C VAL A 36 -4.66 1.93 6.64
N GLU A 37 -4.80 0.69 7.08
CA GLU A 37 -4.80 0.30 8.49
C GLU A 37 -3.77 -0.80 8.69
N ILE A 38 -2.76 -0.55 9.53
CA ILE A 38 -1.75 -1.51 9.95
C ILE A 38 -2.04 -1.88 11.40
N THR A 39 -2.06 -3.17 11.70
CA THR A 39 -2.22 -3.69 13.06
C THR A 39 -0.90 -4.28 13.51
N LEU A 40 -0.39 -3.78 14.63
CA LEU A 40 0.79 -4.29 15.32
C LEU A 40 0.36 -5.16 16.50
N ARG A 41 1.25 -5.99 17.02
CA ARG A 41 1.01 -6.77 18.24
C ARG A 41 0.87 -5.88 19.48
N GLY A 42 1.59 -4.77 19.53
CA GLY A 42 1.58 -3.83 20.65
C GLY A 42 1.70 -2.37 20.23
N THR A 43 1.94 -1.51 21.20
CA THR A 43 2.08 -0.06 20.99
C THR A 43 3.43 0.27 20.38
N MET A 44 3.43 1.10 19.32
CA MET A 44 4.65 1.62 18.71
C MET A 44 5.10 2.92 19.37
N GLU A 45 6.36 2.96 19.77
CA GLU A 45 7.03 4.19 20.24
C GLU A 45 7.67 4.92 19.07
N ALA A 46 7.01 5.96 18.56
CA ALA A 46 7.43 6.65 17.32
C ALA A 46 8.77 7.41 17.44
N THR A 47 9.39 7.48 18.61
CA THR A 47 10.74 8.01 18.81
C THR A 47 11.82 7.05 18.35
N ASP A 48 11.64 5.74 18.60
CA ASP A 48 12.64 4.69 18.41
C ASP A 48 12.22 3.64 17.36
N ALA A 49 11.03 3.79 16.79
CA ALA A 49 10.46 2.91 15.79
C ALA A 49 9.79 3.70 14.66
N ARG A 50 9.77 3.13 13.46
CA ARG A 50 9.05 3.63 12.30
C ARG A 50 8.31 2.49 11.62
N SER A 51 7.16 2.76 11.07
CA SER A 51 6.51 1.90 10.10
C SER A 51 6.56 2.58 8.74
N PHE A 52 6.91 1.84 7.70
CA PHE A 52 6.95 2.31 6.33
C PHE A 52 5.99 1.50 5.48
N LEU A 53 5.09 2.17 4.80
CA LEU A 53 4.34 1.64 3.67
C LEU A 53 5.04 2.11 2.39
N VAL A 54 5.74 1.23 1.71
CA VAL A 54 6.40 1.52 0.43
C VAL A 54 5.45 1.14 -0.70
N LEU A 55 5.30 2.01 -1.71
CA LEU A 55 4.40 1.79 -2.84
C LEU A 55 5.17 1.82 -4.16
N SER A 56 4.74 0.97 -5.10
CA SER A 56 5.32 0.85 -6.43
C SER A 56 4.26 0.61 -7.50
N SER A 57 4.55 1.03 -8.72
CA SER A 57 3.80 0.64 -9.93
C SER A 57 4.26 -0.69 -10.51
N SER A 58 5.36 -1.25 -10.03
CA SER A 58 5.98 -2.48 -10.52
C SER A 58 6.08 -3.52 -9.42
N ARG A 59 5.88 -4.79 -9.76
CA ARG A 59 6.08 -5.92 -8.85
C ARG A 59 7.56 -6.17 -8.50
N THR A 60 8.48 -5.64 -9.30
CA THR A 60 9.91 -5.94 -9.20
C THR A 60 10.69 -4.94 -8.32
N TYR A 61 10.00 -4.12 -7.54
CA TYR A 61 10.67 -3.26 -6.57
C TYR A 61 11.24 -4.07 -5.40
N SER A 62 12.20 -3.51 -4.69
CA SER A 62 12.84 -4.10 -3.53
C SER A 62 12.88 -3.12 -2.37
N ILE A 63 12.92 -3.65 -1.15
CA ILE A 63 13.13 -2.89 0.09
C ILE A 63 14.26 -3.55 0.90
N PRO A 64 14.96 -2.84 1.79
CA PRO A 64 15.83 -3.46 2.78
C PRO A 64 14.99 -4.31 3.73
N LEU A 65 15.10 -5.64 3.61
CA LEU A 65 14.33 -6.61 4.40
C LEU A 65 15.01 -6.88 5.76
N PRO A 66 14.29 -7.44 6.75
CA PRO A 66 14.90 -7.91 7.99
C PRO A 66 15.84 -9.10 7.76
N TYR A 67 16.75 -9.34 8.70
CA TYR A 67 17.56 -10.56 8.73
C TYR A 67 16.66 -11.79 8.94
N PRO A 68 16.90 -12.94 8.29
CA PRO A 68 18.01 -13.28 7.40
C PRO A 68 17.82 -12.92 5.92
N LEU A 69 16.72 -12.28 5.54
CA LEU A 69 16.40 -11.95 4.15
C LEU A 69 17.29 -10.84 3.58
N ASN A 70 18.00 -10.11 4.44
CA ASN A 70 18.97 -9.08 4.09
C ASN A 70 20.42 -9.54 4.39
N PRO A 71 21.02 -10.42 3.56
CA PRO A 71 22.35 -10.97 3.83
C PRO A 71 23.47 -9.92 3.74
N ASN A 72 23.22 -8.81 3.04
CA ASN A 72 24.17 -7.69 2.92
C ASN A 72 24.05 -6.67 4.04
N ASN A 73 23.11 -6.89 4.96
CA ASN A 73 22.89 -6.02 6.13
C ASN A 73 22.67 -4.54 5.75
N PHE A 74 21.90 -4.30 4.68
CA PHE A 74 21.51 -2.94 4.30
C PHE A 74 20.68 -2.30 5.40
N GLU A 75 21.02 -1.06 5.75
CA GLU A 75 20.17 -0.24 6.60
C GLU A 75 18.85 0.09 5.92
N PHE A 76 17.85 0.48 6.69
CA PHE A 76 16.67 1.16 6.16
C PHE A 76 16.87 2.67 6.35
N ILE A 77 17.19 3.38 5.27
CA ILE A 77 17.39 4.83 5.30
C ILE A 77 16.34 5.54 4.43
N GLU A 78 16.05 6.78 4.77
CA GLU A 78 15.24 7.65 3.92
C GLU A 78 16.11 8.22 2.78
N PRO A 79 15.52 8.49 1.59
CA PRO A 79 16.22 9.20 0.51
C PRO A 79 16.79 10.54 1.00
N GLY A 80 18.08 10.77 0.69
CA GLY A 80 18.82 11.94 1.16
C GLY A 80 19.61 11.73 2.45
N MET A 81 19.35 10.66 3.21
CA MET A 81 20.18 10.29 4.35
C MET A 81 21.49 9.64 3.90
N VAL A 82 22.54 9.82 4.70
CA VAL A 82 23.81 9.13 4.51
C VAL A 82 23.76 7.82 5.31
N PRO A 83 23.95 6.65 4.66
CA PRO A 83 23.97 5.38 5.37
C PRO A 83 25.21 5.30 6.27
N GLN A 84 25.11 4.62 7.42
CA GLN A 84 26.24 4.26 8.24
C GLN A 84 26.96 3.02 7.70
N LEU A 85 26.21 2.16 7.00
CA LEU A 85 26.69 0.95 6.35
C LEU A 85 26.39 1.00 4.85
N GLY A 86 27.37 0.63 4.03
CA GLY A 86 27.23 0.60 2.58
C GLY A 86 27.40 1.96 1.89
N SER A 87 27.09 1.99 0.59
CA SER A 87 27.21 3.16 -0.26
C SER A 87 25.84 3.75 -0.56
N ILE A 88 25.70 5.07 -0.50
CA ILE A 88 24.43 5.76 -0.84
C ILE A 88 23.97 5.41 -2.27
N THR A 89 24.88 5.20 -3.20
CA THR A 89 24.54 4.83 -4.59
C THR A 89 23.83 3.48 -4.65
N ASP A 90 24.17 2.53 -3.79
CA ASP A 90 23.56 1.21 -3.75
C ASP A 90 22.08 1.29 -3.37
N TYR A 91 21.71 2.22 -2.47
CA TYR A 91 20.30 2.42 -2.08
C TYR A 91 19.47 2.96 -3.25
N TYR A 92 20.00 3.93 -4.00
CA TYR A 92 19.31 4.47 -5.17
C TYR A 92 19.17 3.44 -6.29
N THR A 93 20.17 2.59 -6.49
CA THR A 93 20.16 1.56 -7.52
C THR A 93 19.25 0.39 -7.16
N ASN A 94 19.37 -0.13 -5.92
CA ASN A 94 18.73 -1.37 -5.52
C ASN A 94 17.29 -1.18 -5.02
N PHE A 95 16.97 -0.01 -4.45
CA PHE A 95 15.68 0.20 -3.78
C PHE A 95 14.90 1.38 -4.36
N TYR A 96 15.39 2.61 -4.23
CA TYR A 96 14.62 3.81 -4.50
C TYR A 96 14.17 3.97 -5.94
N SER A 97 14.89 3.40 -6.92
CA SER A 97 14.52 3.43 -8.33
C SER A 97 13.20 2.70 -8.61
N GLY A 98 12.79 1.76 -7.75
CA GLY A 98 11.55 1.00 -7.85
C GLY A 98 10.38 1.61 -7.08
N TRP A 99 10.60 2.62 -6.23
CA TRP A 99 9.55 3.18 -5.38
C TRP A 99 8.84 4.35 -6.06
N ALA A 100 7.51 4.30 -6.09
CA ALA A 100 6.72 5.50 -6.41
C ALA A 100 6.73 6.50 -5.24
N GLY A 101 6.92 6.01 -4.04
CA GLY A 101 7.04 6.75 -2.81
C GLY A 101 6.70 5.89 -1.60
N TYR A 102 6.60 6.51 -0.44
CA TYR A 102 6.24 5.81 0.79
C TYR A 102 5.46 6.72 1.75
N VAL A 103 4.74 6.10 2.68
CA VAL A 103 4.20 6.76 3.87
C VAL A 103 4.88 6.15 5.09
N MET A 104 5.32 7.00 6.02
CA MET A 104 5.93 6.53 7.26
C MET A 104 5.32 7.15 8.49
N THR A 105 5.49 6.49 9.63
CA THR A 105 5.27 7.09 10.95
C THR A 105 6.50 7.85 11.39
N ALA A 106 6.30 9.02 11.99
CA ALA A 106 7.36 9.84 12.59
C ALA A 106 6.80 10.59 13.80
N PRO A 107 7.60 11.13 14.74
CA PRO A 107 7.07 11.87 15.88
C PRO A 107 6.14 13.03 15.49
N GLU A 108 6.38 13.64 14.33
CA GLU A 108 5.58 14.72 13.78
C GLU A 108 4.24 14.27 13.15
N GLY A 109 4.06 12.97 12.89
CA GLY A 109 2.83 12.45 12.28
C GLY A 109 3.05 11.36 11.24
N TYR A 110 2.04 11.16 10.40
CA TYR A 110 2.12 10.35 9.19
C TYR A 110 2.71 11.20 8.07
N ILE A 111 3.84 10.77 7.52
CA ILE A 111 4.61 11.53 6.52
C ILE A 111 4.55 10.80 5.19
N LEU A 112 4.02 11.46 4.17
CA LEU A 112 4.05 10.99 2.78
C LEU A 112 5.25 11.60 2.08
N VAL A 113 6.02 10.75 1.39
CA VAL A 113 7.23 11.14 0.64
C VAL A 113 7.14 10.58 -0.78
N PRO A 114 6.79 11.43 -1.77
CA PRO A 114 6.70 11.00 -3.15
C PRO A 114 8.06 10.87 -3.82
N GLY A 115 8.18 9.90 -4.73
CA GLY A 115 9.28 9.81 -5.69
C GLY A 115 9.05 10.70 -6.93
N PRO A 116 9.90 10.63 -7.96
CA PRO A 116 11.09 9.78 -8.00
C PRO A 116 12.22 10.30 -7.10
N PHE A 117 12.99 9.40 -6.55
CA PHE A 117 14.12 9.74 -5.68
C PHE A 117 15.40 9.88 -6.51
N VAL A 118 16.04 11.04 -6.40
CA VAL A 118 17.29 11.36 -7.12
C VAL A 118 18.40 11.65 -6.12
N GLN A 119 19.53 10.96 -6.26
CA GLN A 119 20.68 11.14 -5.37
C GLN A 119 21.11 12.62 -5.35
N GLY A 120 21.36 13.15 -4.16
CA GLY A 120 21.74 14.54 -3.95
C GLY A 120 20.57 15.53 -3.94
N THR A 121 19.34 15.06 -4.09
CA THR A 121 18.13 15.89 -4.01
C THR A 121 17.34 15.54 -2.76
N THR A 122 16.91 16.57 -2.02
CA THR A 122 16.02 16.35 -0.87
C THR A 122 14.63 15.99 -1.36
N ALA A 123 14.09 14.88 -0.83
CA ALA A 123 12.72 14.47 -1.13
C ALA A 123 11.70 15.43 -0.46
N SER A 124 10.61 15.68 -1.16
CA SER A 124 9.47 16.43 -0.59
C SER A 124 8.82 15.60 0.52
N ARG A 125 8.35 16.25 1.59
CA ARG A 125 7.66 15.60 2.71
C ARG A 125 6.34 16.29 2.96
N GLU A 126 5.27 15.53 3.10
CA GLU A 126 3.93 16.04 3.39
C GLU A 126 3.39 15.36 4.65
N VAL A 127 2.95 16.15 5.63
CA VAL A 127 2.29 15.63 6.84
C VAL A 127 0.84 15.35 6.50
N LEU A 128 0.42 14.09 6.55
CA LEU A 128 -0.96 13.66 6.31
C LEU A 128 -1.86 13.87 7.53
N GLY A 129 -1.29 13.80 8.71
CA GLY A 129 -1.99 13.95 9.98
C GLY A 129 -1.10 13.63 11.18
N SER A 130 -1.58 13.95 12.37
CA SER A 130 -0.89 13.59 13.62
C SER A 130 -1.02 12.09 13.89
N LEU A 131 -0.03 11.51 14.59
CA LEU A 131 -0.09 10.10 14.98
C LEU A 131 -1.23 9.81 15.98
N GLY A 132 -1.60 10.79 16.81
CA GLY A 132 -2.49 10.55 17.94
C GLY A 132 -1.85 9.59 18.96
N GLU A 133 -2.68 8.85 19.70
CA GLU A 133 -2.21 7.72 20.48
C GLU A 133 -2.15 6.50 19.57
N ILE A 134 -0.94 6.09 19.18
CA ILE A 134 -0.74 4.81 18.50
C ILE A 134 -0.80 3.71 19.55
N ASN A 135 -1.98 3.15 19.73
CA ASN A 135 -2.09 1.90 20.48
C ASN A 135 -1.38 0.78 19.69
N ASN A 136 -2.15 -0.15 19.13
CA ASN A 136 -1.63 -1.19 18.23
C ASN A 136 -2.13 -1.01 16.79
N LYS A 137 -2.66 0.17 16.43
CA LYS A 137 -3.19 0.46 15.09
C LYS A 137 -2.65 1.78 14.55
N ILE A 138 -2.15 1.70 13.34
CA ILE A 138 -1.70 2.83 12.54
C ILE A 138 -2.73 3.01 11.43
N LYS A 139 -3.36 4.18 11.34
CA LYS A 139 -4.40 4.44 10.33
C LYS A 139 -4.20 5.80 9.69
N PHE A 140 -4.13 5.82 8.36
CA PHE A 140 -4.01 7.04 7.58
C PHE A 140 -4.69 6.93 6.21
N LEU A 141 -4.94 8.09 5.61
CA LEU A 141 -5.56 8.27 4.30
C LEU A 141 -4.68 9.19 3.46
N PHE A 142 -4.50 8.89 2.19
CA PHE A 142 -3.81 9.76 1.24
C PHE A 142 -4.40 9.63 -0.17
N THR A 143 -4.16 10.64 -1.02
CA THR A 143 -4.56 10.59 -2.43
C THR A 143 -3.45 9.96 -3.26
N LEU A 144 -3.83 9.06 -4.17
CA LEU A 144 -2.89 8.27 -4.97
C LEU A 144 -2.08 9.12 -5.96
N ASP A 145 -2.64 10.24 -6.41
CA ASP A 145 -1.96 11.18 -7.30
C ASP A 145 -0.74 11.85 -6.66
N ARG A 146 -0.69 11.94 -5.33
CA ARG A 146 0.49 12.43 -4.60
C ARG A 146 1.73 11.56 -4.81
N LEU A 147 1.54 10.25 -4.99
CA LEU A 147 2.64 9.31 -5.21
C LEU A 147 2.86 8.98 -6.69
N PHE A 148 1.78 8.85 -7.46
CA PHE A 148 1.84 8.38 -8.85
C PHE A 148 1.67 9.51 -9.87
N GLY A 149 1.42 10.73 -9.44
CA GLY A 149 1.10 11.86 -10.32
C GLY A 149 -0.21 11.66 -11.07
N ALA A 150 -0.33 12.27 -12.24
CA ALA A 150 -1.56 12.23 -13.04
C ALA A 150 -1.94 10.84 -13.56
N THR A 151 -0.98 9.89 -13.62
CA THR A 151 -1.20 8.55 -14.16
C THR A 151 -1.07 7.49 -13.07
N ILE A 152 -2.18 7.27 -12.35
CA ILE A 152 -2.26 6.23 -11.32
C ILE A 152 -2.28 4.85 -12.01
N PRO A 153 -1.40 3.89 -11.67
CA PRO A 153 -1.36 2.56 -12.26
C PRO A 153 -2.66 1.78 -11.97
N ALA A 154 -3.00 0.83 -12.84
CA ALA A 154 -4.18 -0.02 -12.65
C ALA A 154 -4.04 -0.94 -11.43
N THR A 155 -2.82 -1.37 -11.14
CA THR A 155 -2.43 -2.18 -9.98
C THR A 155 -1.34 -1.45 -9.21
N ILE A 156 -1.50 -1.35 -7.92
CA ILE A 156 -0.56 -0.73 -6.99
C ILE A 156 0.02 -1.85 -6.14
N TYR A 157 1.33 -1.99 -6.15
CA TYR A 157 2.07 -2.90 -5.29
C TYR A 157 2.54 -2.15 -4.05
N PHE A 158 2.55 -2.83 -2.92
CA PHE A 158 3.00 -2.23 -1.67
C PHE A 158 3.70 -3.26 -0.79
N ASP A 159 4.49 -2.77 0.14
CA ASP A 159 5.03 -3.55 1.24
C ASP A 159 5.06 -2.71 2.49
N ILE A 160 4.99 -3.38 3.64
CA ILE A 160 5.04 -2.72 4.92
C ILE A 160 6.19 -3.31 5.70
N VAL A 161 6.98 -2.41 6.25
CA VAL A 161 8.13 -2.77 7.06
C VAL A 161 8.14 -1.96 8.34
N SER A 162 8.40 -2.61 9.46
CA SER A 162 8.75 -1.95 10.71
C SER A 162 10.27 -1.82 10.82
N VAL A 163 10.73 -0.69 11.30
CA VAL A 163 12.14 -0.33 11.35
C VAL A 163 12.49 0.17 12.73
N SER A 164 13.52 -0.42 13.35
CA SER A 164 14.14 0.14 14.54
C SER A 164 14.88 1.42 14.16
N TRP A 165 14.57 2.53 14.86
CA TRP A 165 15.02 3.87 14.50
C TRP A 165 15.84 4.55 15.61
N PRO A 166 16.94 3.94 16.06
CA PRO A 166 17.75 4.51 17.14
C PRO A 166 18.45 5.80 16.71
N THR A 167 18.57 6.76 17.63
CA THR A 167 19.32 7.99 17.39
C THR A 167 20.82 7.68 17.29
N GLY A 168 21.48 8.15 16.22
CA GLY A 168 22.94 8.04 16.05
C GLY A 168 23.46 6.64 15.73
N ALA A 169 22.59 5.67 15.45
CA ALA A 169 22.95 4.32 15.06
C ALA A 169 22.31 3.90 13.74
N ALA A 170 22.82 2.82 13.14
CA ALA A 170 22.26 2.21 11.95
C ALA A 170 20.81 1.73 12.19
N LYS A 171 19.96 1.84 11.18
CA LYS A 171 18.54 1.53 11.23
C LYS A 171 18.27 0.27 10.43
N PHE A 172 17.57 -0.67 11.04
CA PHE A 172 17.29 -1.96 10.40
C PHE A 172 15.82 -2.28 10.41
N SER A 173 15.40 -2.90 9.31
CA SER A 173 14.09 -3.54 9.25
C SER A 173 14.03 -4.66 10.28
N ILE A 174 12.98 -4.69 11.05
CA ILE A 174 12.76 -5.68 12.12
C ILE A 174 11.73 -6.70 11.66
N ASP A 175 10.68 -6.24 10.99
CA ASP A 175 9.60 -7.07 10.51
C ASP A 175 9.04 -6.54 9.19
N HIS A 176 8.39 -7.39 8.39
CA HIS A 176 7.76 -6.98 7.13
C HIS A 176 6.65 -7.94 6.73
N ILE A 177 5.65 -7.45 6.01
CA ILE A 177 4.64 -8.31 5.37
C ILE A 177 5.15 -8.75 4.00
N ASN A 178 5.00 -10.05 3.69
CA ASN A 178 5.42 -10.61 2.41
C ASN A 178 4.70 -9.91 1.24
N SER A 179 5.47 -9.24 0.39
CA SER A 179 4.97 -8.41 -0.72
C SER A 179 4.40 -9.20 -1.90
N THR A 180 4.52 -10.54 -1.96
CA THR A 180 4.06 -11.33 -3.12
C THR A 180 2.58 -11.18 -3.39
N ASP A 181 1.77 -11.02 -2.35
CA ASP A 181 0.32 -10.86 -2.42
C ASP A 181 -0.14 -9.44 -2.05
N ALA A 182 0.82 -8.55 -1.72
CA ALA A 182 0.53 -7.18 -1.34
C ALA A 182 0.38 -6.28 -2.58
N TYR A 183 -0.76 -6.38 -3.24
CA TYR A 183 -1.14 -5.50 -4.34
C TYR A 183 -2.65 -5.23 -4.35
N ILE A 184 -3.05 -4.10 -4.86
CA ILE A 184 -4.45 -3.70 -4.95
C ILE A 184 -4.77 -3.07 -6.31
N SER A 185 -5.98 -3.34 -6.82
CA SER A 185 -6.51 -2.64 -7.98
C SER A 185 -6.99 -1.23 -7.58
N LYS A 186 -6.78 -0.23 -8.43
CA LYS A 186 -7.29 1.13 -8.22
C LYS A 186 -8.81 1.28 -8.34
N ILE A 187 -9.56 0.20 -8.49
CA ILE A 187 -11.02 0.23 -8.57
C ILE A 187 -11.57 0.65 -7.20
N SER A 188 -12.46 1.65 -7.19
CA SER A 188 -13.13 2.11 -5.96
C SER A 188 -13.88 0.97 -5.28
N GLY A 189 -13.70 0.85 -3.97
CA GLY A 189 -14.22 -0.26 -3.16
C GLY A 189 -13.31 -1.48 -3.13
N SER A 190 -12.20 -1.52 -3.90
CA SER A 190 -11.21 -2.59 -3.76
C SER A 190 -10.62 -2.58 -2.35
N LYS A 191 -10.48 -3.77 -1.77
CA LYS A 191 -9.89 -3.97 -0.44
C LYS A 191 -9.01 -5.21 -0.45
N ILE A 192 -7.84 -5.10 0.11
CA ILE A 192 -6.92 -6.21 0.39
C ILE A 192 -6.54 -6.20 1.86
N SER A 193 -6.41 -7.38 2.45
CA SER A 193 -5.85 -7.54 3.79
C SER A 193 -4.76 -8.60 3.70
N VAL A 194 -3.56 -8.25 4.13
CA VAL A 194 -2.40 -9.15 4.18
C VAL A 194 -2.05 -9.35 5.64
N THR A 195 -1.90 -10.60 6.04
CA THR A 195 -1.58 -11.00 7.42
C THR A 195 -0.17 -11.54 7.51
N ASP A 196 0.43 -11.38 8.67
CA ASP A 196 1.67 -12.01 9.07
C ASP A 196 1.48 -12.82 10.34
N GLU A 197 2.41 -13.73 10.63
CA GLU A 197 2.40 -14.51 11.86
C GLU A 197 2.98 -13.70 13.03
N GLU A 198 2.44 -13.89 14.23
CA GLU A 198 2.94 -13.25 15.44
C GLU A 198 4.34 -13.79 15.80
N ASP A 199 5.33 -12.89 15.92
CA ASP A 199 6.67 -13.22 16.42
C ASP A 199 6.87 -12.70 17.85
N LEU A 200 6.77 -13.60 18.83
CA LEU A 200 6.94 -13.27 20.25
C LEU A 200 8.37 -12.86 20.62
N THR A 201 9.35 -13.00 19.73
CA THR A 201 10.73 -12.60 19.96
C THR A 201 10.99 -11.14 19.65
N LEU A 202 10.09 -10.51 18.85
CA LEU A 202 10.17 -9.11 18.47
C LEU A 202 9.57 -8.19 19.56
N ASP A 203 9.94 -6.91 19.50
CA ASP A 203 9.23 -5.87 20.22
C ASP A 203 7.79 -5.81 19.71
N PRO A 204 6.77 -5.83 20.60
CA PRO A 204 5.37 -5.80 20.18
C PRO A 204 4.97 -4.61 19.28
N GLY A 205 5.64 -3.47 19.45
CA GLY A 205 5.40 -2.28 18.63
C GLY A 205 6.06 -2.32 17.25
N LEU A 206 6.86 -3.34 16.96
CA LEU A 206 7.53 -3.56 15.68
C LEU A 206 7.03 -4.83 14.97
N ASP A 207 6.24 -5.67 15.62
CA ASP A 207 5.67 -6.91 15.10
C ASP A 207 4.34 -6.61 14.37
N ILE A 208 4.34 -6.78 13.06
CA ILE A 208 3.22 -6.46 12.16
C ILE A 208 2.33 -7.69 12.01
N LEU A 209 1.08 -7.61 12.46
CA LEU A 209 0.13 -8.72 12.34
C LEU A 209 -0.73 -8.65 11.08
N ASN A 210 -1.05 -7.45 10.62
CA ASN A 210 -1.95 -7.27 9.49
C ASN A 210 -1.78 -5.89 8.85
N CYS A 211 -1.98 -5.84 7.53
CA CYS A 211 -2.24 -4.60 6.83
C CYS A 211 -3.47 -4.70 5.96
N THR A 212 -4.33 -3.74 6.07
CA THR A 212 -5.49 -3.57 5.20
C THR A 212 -5.34 -2.29 4.38
N VAL A 213 -5.49 -2.41 3.06
CA VAL A 213 -5.55 -1.27 2.14
C VAL A 213 -6.91 -1.27 1.45
N THR A 214 -7.56 -0.11 1.41
CA THR A 214 -8.86 0.10 0.77
C THR A 214 -8.77 1.28 -0.19
N ILE A 215 -9.25 1.11 -1.42
CA ILE A 215 -9.35 2.18 -2.42
C ILE A 215 -10.74 2.83 -2.35
N GLN A 216 -10.78 4.15 -2.21
CA GLN A 216 -11.99 4.96 -2.10
C GLN A 216 -12.14 5.91 -3.29
#